data_8e01572812a3bd4588db5af4d50e3c59
#
_entry.id   8e01572812a3bd4588db5af4d50e3c59
#
_cell.length_a   1.000
_cell.length_b   1.000
_cell.length_c   1.000
_cell.angle_alpha   90.00
_cell.angle_beta   90.00
_cell.angle_gamma   90.00
#
_symmetry.space_group_name_H-M   'P 1'
#
loop_
_entity.id
_entity.type
_entity.pdbx_description
1 polymer ?
#
loop_
_entity_poly.entity_id
_entity_poly.type
_entity_poly.pdbx_seq_one_letter_code
_entity_poly.pdbx_strand_id
1 'polypeptide(L)'
;MEKGEQYLMAKFFGYKNNSMEDAMKNHNENKYVISLYDYTGEALKPWAEVGYKCIAYDIQHDNTQSEIFDSGGSIVYAKADLHDIATLDHLFTVYSRKEVTFAMAFPVCTDMAVSGAAHFKRKRERDPLFQRKAANYAIWCAELFQALGCPYFIENPVSVLSTLWRKPDYSFHPYEYGGYIEPEQAEHPKWPDYIAPMDAYPKKTCLWTGGGFVMPDISPVEPEAGHSRQHLKLGGRSTKTKNIRSATPRGFAQAVFNVNNATMQSLYPIHSVSDIERATTNREEI
;
A
#
# COMPACT_ATOMS: atom_id res chain seq x y z
N MET A 1 5.65 5.70 12.12
CA MET A 1 5.44 7.07 12.69
C MET A 1 6.60 7.93 12.23
N GLU A 2 6.34 8.97 11.49
CA GLU A 2 7.37 9.92 11.08
C GLU A 2 8.05 10.55 12.30
N LYS A 3 9.35 10.83 12.21
CA LYS A 3 10.07 11.57 13.26
C LYS A 3 9.33 12.87 13.63
N GLY A 4 8.63 13.48 12.68
CA GLY A 4 7.80 14.66 12.90
C GLY A 4 6.59 14.41 13.79
N GLU A 5 5.87 13.30 13.59
CA GLU A 5 4.75 12.91 14.46
C GLU A 5 5.24 12.45 15.83
N GLN A 6 6.35 11.71 15.89
CA GLN A 6 7.02 11.37 17.15
C GLN A 6 7.48 12.63 17.89
N TYR A 7 8.04 13.60 17.16
CA TYR A 7 8.45 14.89 17.73
C TYR A 7 7.25 15.71 18.23
N LEU A 8 6.15 15.75 17.44
CA LEU A 8 4.91 16.40 17.84
C LEU A 8 4.29 15.69 19.05
N MET A 9 4.21 14.37 19.04
CA MET A 9 3.68 13.58 20.16
C MET A 9 4.54 13.70 21.42
N ALA A 10 5.86 13.61 21.30
CA ALA A 10 6.77 13.85 22.44
C ALA A 10 6.68 15.28 22.97
N LYS A 11 6.57 16.26 22.09
CA LYS A 11 6.46 17.69 22.45
C LYS A 11 5.12 18.04 23.09
N PHE A 12 4.01 17.44 22.63
CA PHE A 12 2.66 17.77 23.11
C PHE A 12 2.19 16.92 24.28
N PHE A 13 2.63 15.67 24.40
CA PHE A 13 2.14 14.72 25.41
C PHE A 13 3.19 14.31 26.44
N GLY A 14 4.45 14.74 26.30
CA GLY A 14 5.52 14.51 27.30
C GLY A 14 5.98 13.03 27.40
N TYR A 15 5.67 12.20 26.40
CA TYR A 15 6.09 10.79 26.39
C TYR A 15 7.56 10.66 25.92
N LYS A 16 8.34 9.84 26.62
CA LYS A 16 9.65 9.41 26.14
C LYS A 16 9.44 8.38 25.02
N ASN A 17 10.09 8.59 23.87
CA ASN A 17 9.96 7.78 22.66
C ASN A 17 9.98 6.25 22.89
N ASN A 18 10.86 5.76 23.75
CA ASN A 18 11.05 4.32 24.00
C ASN A 18 9.80 3.61 24.57
N SER A 19 9.04 4.25 25.45
CA SER A 19 7.86 3.62 26.07
C SER A 19 6.69 3.43 25.09
N MET A 20 6.61 4.27 24.07
CA MET A 20 5.55 4.23 23.07
C MET A 20 5.85 3.23 21.97
N GLU A 21 7.10 3.17 21.51
CA GLU A 21 7.57 2.15 20.57
C GLU A 21 7.42 0.73 21.17
N ASP A 22 7.79 0.54 22.44
CA ASP A 22 7.62 -0.72 23.14
C ASP A 22 6.14 -1.11 23.32
N ALA A 23 5.27 -0.15 23.60
CA ALA A 23 3.83 -0.39 23.71
C ALA A 23 3.22 -0.79 22.36
N MET A 24 3.60 -0.14 21.28
CA MET A 24 3.16 -0.50 19.92
C MET A 24 3.67 -1.86 19.50
N LYS A 25 4.94 -2.17 19.75
CA LYS A 25 5.56 -3.46 19.48
C LYS A 25 4.78 -4.60 20.14
N ASN A 26 4.56 -4.52 21.43
CA ASN A 26 3.83 -5.55 22.20
C ASN A 26 2.37 -5.69 21.71
N HIS A 27 1.74 -4.59 21.27
CA HIS A 27 0.36 -4.60 20.80
C HIS A 27 0.22 -5.22 19.39
N ASN A 28 1.23 -5.08 18.54
CA ASN A 28 1.18 -5.49 17.13
C ASN A 28 1.78 -6.88 16.86
N GLU A 29 2.48 -7.49 17.83
CA GLU A 29 3.23 -8.75 17.65
C GLU A 29 2.40 -9.91 17.08
N ASN A 30 1.10 -9.95 17.32
CA ASN A 30 0.22 -11.02 16.82
C ASN A 30 -0.76 -10.55 15.73
N LYS A 31 -0.57 -9.32 15.19
CA LYS A 31 -1.39 -8.77 14.13
C LYS A 31 -0.73 -8.93 12.77
N TYR A 32 -1.56 -9.17 11.77
CA TYR A 32 -1.12 -9.48 10.42
C TYR A 32 -1.54 -8.39 9.44
N VAL A 33 -0.64 -8.09 8.49
CA VAL A 33 -0.96 -7.31 7.29
C VAL A 33 -0.59 -8.14 6.07
N ILE A 34 -1.53 -8.33 5.14
CA ILE A 34 -1.30 -9.16 3.96
C ILE A 34 -1.37 -8.33 2.69
N SER A 35 -0.44 -8.63 1.79
CA SER A 35 -0.34 -7.98 0.49
C SER A 35 -0.28 -9.03 -0.61
N LEU A 36 -1.19 -8.96 -1.59
CA LEU A 36 -1.30 -9.91 -2.69
C LEU A 36 -0.80 -9.29 -4.00
N TYR A 37 -0.12 -10.08 -4.84
CA TYR A 37 0.57 -9.61 -6.04
C TYR A 37 1.62 -8.54 -5.73
N ASP A 38 2.29 -8.67 -4.60
CA ASP A 38 3.29 -7.70 -4.12
C ASP A 38 4.69 -8.31 -4.14
N TYR A 39 5.42 -8.04 -5.22
CA TYR A 39 6.82 -8.45 -5.33
C TYR A 39 7.75 -7.59 -4.48
N THR A 40 7.41 -6.33 -4.24
CA THR A 40 8.36 -5.36 -3.67
C THR A 40 8.30 -5.24 -2.16
N GLY A 41 7.14 -5.48 -1.55
CA GLY A 41 6.88 -5.29 -0.13
C GLY A 41 6.89 -3.82 0.33
N GLU A 42 7.03 -2.84 -0.59
CA GLU A 42 7.14 -1.42 -0.21
C GLU A 42 5.90 -0.93 0.57
N ALA A 43 4.71 -1.42 0.21
CA ALA A 43 3.47 -1.06 0.89
C ALA A 43 3.38 -1.59 2.34
N LEU A 44 4.16 -2.61 2.67
CA LEU A 44 4.16 -3.27 3.98
C LEU A 44 5.16 -2.68 4.98
N LYS A 45 6.15 -1.93 4.51
CA LYS A 45 7.24 -1.41 5.35
C LYS A 45 6.76 -0.59 6.55
N PRO A 46 5.87 0.41 6.40
CA PRO A 46 5.41 1.21 7.53
C PRO A 46 4.75 0.37 8.63
N TRP A 47 4.09 -0.72 8.26
CA TRP A 47 3.46 -1.65 9.20
C TRP A 47 4.50 -2.50 9.93
N ALA A 48 5.47 -3.07 9.19
CA ALA A 48 6.52 -3.90 9.79
C ALA A 48 7.43 -3.09 10.73
N GLU A 49 7.70 -1.82 10.40
CA GLU A 49 8.49 -0.90 11.23
C GLU A 49 7.89 -0.67 12.64
N VAL A 50 6.61 -0.95 12.84
CA VAL A 50 5.95 -0.82 14.15
C VAL A 50 5.48 -2.15 14.74
N GLY A 51 6.03 -3.28 14.28
CA GLY A 51 5.88 -4.57 14.94
C GLY A 51 4.87 -5.53 14.31
N TYR A 52 4.20 -5.19 13.20
CA TYR A 52 3.27 -6.11 12.53
C TYR A 52 3.99 -7.26 11.82
N LYS A 53 3.31 -8.41 11.72
CA LYS A 53 3.70 -9.52 10.86
C LYS A 53 3.11 -9.33 9.47
N CYS A 54 3.95 -8.92 8.53
CA CYS A 54 3.55 -8.63 7.17
C CYS A 54 3.91 -9.78 6.22
N ILE A 55 3.03 -10.09 5.27
CA ILE A 55 3.30 -11.12 4.27
C ILE A 55 3.01 -10.55 2.88
N ALA A 56 4.02 -10.57 2.01
CA ALA A 56 3.95 -10.23 0.60
C ALA A 56 3.81 -11.51 -0.22
N TYR A 57 2.69 -11.71 -0.88
CA TYR A 57 2.45 -12.86 -1.75
C TYR A 57 2.63 -12.48 -3.22
N ASP A 58 3.53 -13.17 -3.90
CA ASP A 58 3.71 -13.06 -5.36
C ASP A 58 4.26 -14.37 -5.92
N ILE A 59 3.95 -14.68 -7.18
CA ILE A 59 4.46 -15.88 -7.86
C ILE A 59 5.97 -15.83 -8.10
N GLN A 60 6.57 -14.64 -8.11
CA GLN A 60 8.01 -14.43 -8.33
C GLN A 60 8.85 -14.72 -7.09
N HIS A 61 8.26 -14.85 -5.90
CA HIS A 61 9.00 -15.21 -4.69
C HIS A 61 9.45 -16.66 -4.68
N ASP A 62 10.45 -16.96 -3.89
CA ASP A 62 11.01 -18.32 -3.71
C ASP A 62 10.84 -18.88 -2.28
N ASN A 63 10.16 -18.15 -1.39
CA ASN A 63 9.94 -18.45 0.02
C ASN A 63 11.23 -18.40 0.89
N THR A 64 12.31 -17.81 0.40
CA THR A 64 13.59 -17.75 1.13
C THR A 64 13.85 -16.39 1.75
N GLN A 65 13.10 -15.35 1.34
CA GLN A 65 13.33 -13.96 1.75
C GLN A 65 12.42 -13.56 2.91
N SER A 66 13.02 -12.92 3.89
CA SER A 66 12.31 -12.19 4.94
C SER A 66 13.13 -10.98 5.37
N GLU A 67 12.44 -9.94 5.82
CA GLU A 67 13.04 -8.77 6.46
C GLU A 67 12.54 -8.72 7.90
N ILE A 68 13.44 -8.48 8.85
CA ILE A 68 13.12 -8.31 10.26
C ILE A 68 13.52 -6.89 10.67
N PHE A 69 12.61 -6.20 11.35
CA PHE A 69 12.77 -4.82 11.78
C PHE A 69 13.10 -4.75 13.27
N ASP A 70 13.75 -3.69 13.72
CA ASP A 70 14.14 -3.48 15.12
C ASP A 70 12.94 -3.50 16.07
N SER A 71 11.77 -3.12 15.58
CA SER A 71 10.48 -3.25 16.28
C SER A 71 10.06 -4.70 16.59
N GLY A 72 10.72 -5.70 16.00
CA GLY A 72 10.29 -7.09 16.00
C GLY A 72 9.24 -7.44 14.95
N GLY A 73 8.78 -6.47 14.17
CA GLY A 73 7.96 -6.71 12.98
C GLY A 73 8.74 -7.36 11.85
N SER A 74 8.04 -7.91 10.88
CA SER A 74 8.68 -8.63 9.78
C SER A 74 7.88 -8.54 8.48
N ILE A 75 8.59 -8.67 7.36
CA ILE A 75 7.99 -8.95 6.05
C ILE A 75 8.48 -10.32 5.58
N VAL A 76 7.55 -11.22 5.33
CA VAL A 76 7.83 -12.53 4.72
C VAL A 76 7.40 -12.48 3.26
N TYR A 77 8.30 -12.83 2.35
CA TYR A 77 8.04 -12.89 0.91
C TYR A 77 7.66 -14.32 0.52
N ALA A 78 6.37 -14.55 0.35
CA ALA A 78 5.81 -15.89 0.15
C ALA A 78 5.41 -16.12 -1.32
N LYS A 79 5.84 -17.24 -1.90
CA LYS A 79 5.44 -17.65 -3.24
C LYS A 79 3.99 -18.14 -3.24
N ALA A 80 3.17 -17.53 -4.11
CA ALA A 80 1.79 -17.97 -4.31
C ALA A 80 1.33 -17.71 -5.75
N ASP A 81 0.66 -18.69 -6.35
CA ASP A 81 -0.08 -18.47 -7.60
C ASP A 81 -1.50 -17.98 -7.28
N LEU A 82 -1.64 -16.66 -7.26
CA LEU A 82 -2.90 -16.00 -6.94
C LEU A 82 -3.91 -16.00 -8.10
N HIS A 83 -3.57 -16.63 -9.23
CA HIS A 83 -4.51 -16.91 -10.32
C HIS A 83 -5.31 -18.20 -10.08
N ASP A 84 -4.88 -19.02 -9.12
CA ASP A 84 -5.60 -20.20 -8.67
C ASP A 84 -6.50 -19.85 -7.49
N ILE A 85 -7.80 -20.04 -7.66
CA ILE A 85 -8.78 -19.77 -6.60
C ILE A 85 -8.54 -20.63 -5.35
N ALA A 86 -8.02 -21.85 -5.51
CA ALA A 86 -7.69 -22.71 -4.38
C ALA A 86 -6.60 -22.11 -3.48
N THR A 87 -5.69 -21.30 -4.05
CA THR A 87 -4.72 -20.54 -3.27
C THR A 87 -5.41 -19.52 -2.37
N LEU A 88 -6.41 -18.80 -2.87
CA LEU A 88 -7.15 -17.82 -2.06
C LEU A 88 -8.00 -18.49 -0.97
N ASP A 89 -8.63 -19.64 -1.26
CA ASP A 89 -9.33 -20.45 -0.27
C ASP A 89 -8.39 -20.95 0.84
N HIS A 90 -7.17 -21.34 0.45
CA HIS A 90 -6.12 -21.68 1.41
C HIS A 90 -5.73 -20.48 2.29
N LEU A 91 -5.51 -19.30 1.69
CA LEU A 91 -5.21 -18.08 2.43
C LEU A 91 -6.34 -17.71 3.40
N PHE A 92 -7.60 -17.83 2.98
CA PHE A 92 -8.74 -17.66 3.89
C PHE A 92 -8.65 -18.62 5.08
N THR A 93 -8.39 -19.90 4.83
CA THR A 93 -8.25 -20.90 5.89
C THR A 93 -7.13 -20.55 6.88
N VAL A 94 -5.99 -20.05 6.37
CA VAL A 94 -4.84 -19.64 7.18
C VAL A 94 -5.15 -18.41 8.04
N TYR A 95 -5.86 -17.43 7.48
CA TYR A 95 -6.03 -16.12 8.11
C TYR A 95 -7.37 -15.92 8.83
N SER A 96 -8.39 -16.75 8.59
CA SER A 96 -9.71 -16.65 9.25
C SER A 96 -9.67 -16.76 10.78
N ARG A 97 -8.58 -17.27 11.35
CA ARG A 97 -8.36 -17.38 12.79
C ARG A 97 -7.26 -16.45 13.32
N LYS A 98 -6.82 -15.49 12.51
CA LYS A 98 -5.78 -14.53 12.85
C LYS A 98 -6.34 -13.12 12.82
N GLU A 99 -5.74 -12.23 13.58
CA GLU A 99 -6.09 -10.81 13.52
C GLU A 99 -5.42 -10.17 12.30
N VAL A 100 -6.14 -10.11 11.18
CA VAL A 100 -5.70 -9.38 9.99
C VAL A 100 -6.16 -7.93 10.15
N THR A 101 -5.23 -7.03 10.36
CA THR A 101 -5.53 -5.62 10.62
C THR A 101 -5.76 -4.84 9.33
N PHE A 102 -5.06 -5.20 8.27
CA PHE A 102 -5.15 -4.54 6.97
C PHE A 102 -4.78 -5.49 5.83
N ALA A 103 -5.36 -5.27 4.66
CA ALA A 103 -5.03 -6.05 3.47
C ALA A 103 -4.94 -5.17 2.21
N MET A 104 -4.10 -5.57 1.26
CA MET A 104 -3.95 -4.86 -0.01
C MET A 104 -3.68 -5.84 -1.15
N ALA A 105 -4.03 -5.46 -2.38
CA ALA A 105 -3.71 -6.25 -3.55
C ALA A 105 -3.41 -5.38 -4.78
N PHE A 106 -2.49 -5.88 -5.61
CA PHE A 106 -2.00 -5.25 -6.84
C PHE A 106 -2.16 -6.18 -8.04
N PRO A 107 -3.41 -6.60 -8.38
CA PRO A 107 -3.66 -7.62 -9.40
C PRO A 107 -3.09 -7.22 -10.76
N VAL A 108 -2.64 -8.23 -11.51
CA VAL A 108 -1.98 -8.02 -12.81
C VAL A 108 -2.86 -7.23 -13.76
N CYS A 109 -2.40 -6.02 -14.14
CA CYS A 109 -3.16 -5.09 -14.98
C CYS A 109 -2.96 -5.27 -16.49
N THR A 110 -2.07 -6.18 -16.94
CA THR A 110 -1.61 -6.31 -18.34
C THR A 110 -2.77 -6.52 -19.34
N ASP A 111 -3.85 -7.15 -18.91
CA ASP A 111 -5.02 -7.45 -19.73
C ASP A 111 -6.16 -6.45 -19.56
N MET A 112 -6.00 -5.50 -18.64
CA MET A 112 -7.06 -4.54 -18.29
C MET A 112 -6.68 -3.10 -18.53
N ALA A 113 -5.40 -2.71 -18.37
CA ALA A 113 -4.96 -1.32 -18.42
C ALA A 113 -5.18 -0.70 -19.81
N VAL A 114 -5.75 0.51 -19.84
CA VAL A 114 -6.02 1.23 -21.10
C VAL A 114 -4.76 1.56 -21.89
N SER A 115 -3.60 1.66 -21.24
CA SER A 115 -2.29 1.79 -21.90
C SER A 115 -1.94 0.60 -22.79
N GLY A 116 -2.56 -0.57 -22.58
CA GLY A 116 -2.43 -1.78 -23.40
C GLY A 116 -3.54 -1.96 -24.44
N ALA A 117 -4.48 -1.02 -24.59
CA ALA A 117 -5.70 -1.18 -25.39
C ALA A 117 -5.45 -1.54 -26.86
N ALA A 118 -4.35 -1.06 -27.46
CA ALA A 118 -3.94 -1.42 -28.82
C ALA A 118 -3.82 -2.94 -29.05
N HIS A 119 -3.61 -3.72 -27.99
CA HIS A 119 -3.47 -5.17 -28.07
C HIS A 119 -4.77 -5.94 -27.76
N PHE A 120 -5.84 -5.28 -27.31
CA PHE A 120 -7.06 -5.94 -26.85
C PHE A 120 -7.78 -6.71 -27.96
N LYS A 121 -7.84 -6.15 -29.17
CA LYS A 121 -8.46 -6.84 -30.31
C LYS A 121 -7.84 -8.21 -30.55
N ARG A 122 -6.49 -8.26 -30.71
CA ARG A 122 -5.75 -9.52 -30.94
C ARG A 122 -5.86 -10.50 -29.77
N LYS A 123 -5.89 -9.99 -28.51
CA LYS A 123 -6.09 -10.86 -27.33
C LYS A 123 -7.48 -11.46 -27.31
N ARG A 124 -8.52 -10.69 -27.64
CA ARG A 124 -9.92 -11.15 -27.71
C ARG A 124 -10.15 -12.19 -28.79
N GLU A 125 -9.44 -12.11 -29.91
CA GLU A 125 -9.46 -13.12 -30.96
C GLU A 125 -8.93 -14.49 -30.48
N ARG A 126 -8.00 -14.50 -29.52
CA ARG A 126 -7.41 -15.70 -28.91
C ARG A 126 -8.19 -16.22 -27.71
N ASP A 127 -8.66 -15.32 -26.86
CA ASP A 127 -9.48 -15.62 -25.69
C ASP A 127 -10.51 -14.50 -25.49
N PRO A 128 -11.77 -14.72 -25.88
CA PRO A 128 -12.83 -13.71 -25.73
C PRO A 128 -13.06 -13.26 -24.28
N LEU A 129 -12.68 -14.09 -23.30
CA LEU A 129 -12.88 -13.86 -21.88
C LEU A 129 -11.65 -13.31 -21.14
N PHE A 130 -10.54 -13.00 -21.84
CA PHE A 130 -9.26 -12.63 -21.21
C PHE A 130 -9.38 -11.47 -20.21
N GLN A 131 -10.21 -10.45 -20.51
CA GLN A 131 -10.41 -9.32 -19.60
C GLN A 131 -11.28 -9.69 -18.41
N ARG A 132 -12.29 -10.56 -18.61
CA ARG A 132 -13.14 -11.04 -17.51
C ARG A 132 -12.33 -11.89 -16.53
N LYS A 133 -11.47 -12.77 -17.04
CA LYS A 133 -10.54 -13.54 -16.21
C LYS A 133 -9.63 -12.64 -15.38
N ALA A 134 -9.02 -11.62 -16.02
CA ALA A 134 -8.19 -10.66 -15.33
C ALA A 134 -8.95 -9.83 -14.27
N ALA A 135 -10.20 -9.43 -14.55
CA ALA A 135 -11.03 -8.73 -13.59
C ALA A 135 -11.38 -9.61 -12.37
N ASN A 136 -11.61 -10.91 -12.59
CA ASN A 136 -11.92 -11.85 -11.50
C ASN A 136 -10.78 -11.91 -10.47
N TYR A 137 -9.51 -11.79 -10.86
CA TYR A 137 -8.40 -11.78 -9.89
C TYR A 137 -8.51 -10.61 -8.89
N ALA A 138 -8.93 -9.43 -9.34
CA ALA A 138 -9.19 -8.30 -8.46
C ALA A 138 -10.42 -8.53 -7.57
N ILE A 139 -11.49 -9.08 -8.13
CA ILE A 139 -12.74 -9.37 -7.42
C ILE A 139 -12.51 -10.40 -6.32
N TRP A 140 -11.82 -11.50 -6.62
CA TRP A 140 -11.51 -12.55 -5.64
C TRP A 140 -10.65 -12.04 -4.48
N CYS A 141 -9.68 -11.13 -4.74
CA CYS A 141 -8.93 -10.50 -3.66
C CYS A 141 -9.85 -9.68 -2.74
N ALA A 142 -10.77 -8.90 -3.32
CA ALA A 142 -11.71 -8.11 -2.52
C ALA A 142 -12.68 -9.00 -1.72
N GLU A 143 -13.16 -10.11 -2.30
CA GLU A 143 -14.01 -11.09 -1.61
C GLU A 143 -13.26 -11.75 -0.44
N LEU A 144 -11.99 -12.15 -0.64
CA LEU A 144 -11.14 -12.67 0.43
C LEU A 144 -11.01 -11.66 1.58
N PHE A 145 -10.65 -10.42 1.27
CA PHE A 145 -10.43 -9.38 2.29
C PHE A 145 -11.73 -9.02 3.03
N GLN A 146 -12.84 -8.98 2.32
CA GLN A 146 -14.15 -8.79 2.93
C GLN A 146 -14.53 -9.96 3.86
N ALA A 147 -14.23 -11.20 3.47
CA ALA A 147 -14.46 -12.37 4.31
C ALA A 147 -13.54 -12.39 5.56
N LEU A 148 -12.33 -11.82 5.46
CA LEU A 148 -11.44 -11.63 6.61
C LEU A 148 -11.87 -10.47 7.53
N GLY A 149 -12.78 -9.60 7.08
CA GLY A 149 -13.36 -8.53 7.89
C GLY A 149 -12.40 -7.37 8.19
N CYS A 150 -11.37 -7.14 7.37
CA CYS A 150 -10.39 -6.08 7.57
C CYS A 150 -10.55 -4.93 6.57
N PRO A 151 -10.09 -3.71 6.90
CA PRO A 151 -9.90 -2.65 5.91
C PRO A 151 -8.96 -3.08 4.79
N TYR A 152 -9.31 -2.70 3.55
CA TYR A 152 -8.49 -3.08 2.40
C TYR A 152 -8.58 -2.12 1.21
N PHE A 153 -7.61 -2.20 0.33
CA PHE A 153 -7.71 -1.66 -1.02
C PHE A 153 -7.20 -2.65 -2.08
N ILE A 154 -7.75 -2.52 -3.30
CA ILE A 154 -7.25 -3.12 -4.52
C ILE A 154 -6.74 -1.99 -5.41
N GLU A 155 -5.47 -2.05 -5.82
CA GLU A 155 -4.86 -1.06 -6.72
C GLU A 155 -4.87 -1.56 -8.15
N ASN A 156 -5.22 -0.68 -9.09
CA ASN A 156 -5.02 -0.93 -10.51
C ASN A 156 -4.91 0.43 -11.24
N PRO A 157 -4.17 0.53 -12.36
CA PRO A 157 -4.21 1.75 -13.17
C PRO A 157 -5.60 1.96 -13.79
N VAL A 158 -5.79 3.07 -14.50
CA VAL A 158 -7.00 3.28 -15.31
C VAL A 158 -7.19 2.09 -16.25
N SER A 159 -8.26 1.36 -16.08
CA SER A 159 -8.48 0.06 -16.73
C SER A 159 -9.96 -0.25 -16.98
N VAL A 160 -10.22 -1.29 -17.75
CA VAL A 160 -11.57 -1.83 -17.97
C VAL A 160 -12.20 -2.46 -16.73
N LEU A 161 -11.44 -2.59 -15.63
CA LEU A 161 -11.98 -3.07 -14.35
C LEU A 161 -13.16 -2.22 -13.88
N SER A 162 -13.10 -0.88 -14.14
CA SER A 162 -14.19 0.04 -13.85
C SER A 162 -15.51 -0.26 -14.59
N THR A 163 -15.47 -1.03 -15.67
CA THR A 163 -16.63 -1.44 -16.47
C THR A 163 -17.01 -2.87 -16.15
N LEU A 164 -16.03 -3.74 -15.89
CA LEU A 164 -16.26 -5.18 -15.67
C LEU A 164 -16.67 -5.51 -14.23
N TRP A 165 -16.35 -4.66 -13.30
CA TRP A 165 -16.68 -4.79 -11.88
C TRP A 165 -17.48 -3.57 -11.39
N ARG A 166 -16.79 -2.54 -10.87
CA ARG A 166 -17.40 -1.31 -10.39
C ARG A 166 -16.44 -0.12 -10.59
N LYS A 167 -16.94 1.09 -10.49
CA LYS A 167 -16.08 2.28 -10.50
C LYS A 167 -15.12 2.24 -9.31
N PRO A 168 -13.88 2.77 -9.46
CA PRO A 168 -12.99 2.94 -8.32
C PRO A 168 -13.60 3.93 -7.33
N ASP A 169 -13.32 3.72 -6.04
CA ASP A 169 -13.76 4.64 -4.98
C ASP A 169 -12.89 5.89 -4.97
N TYR A 170 -11.59 5.72 -5.23
CA TYR A 170 -10.61 6.81 -5.25
C TYR A 170 -9.65 6.68 -6.43
N SER A 171 -8.98 7.79 -6.74
CA SER A 171 -7.81 7.78 -7.60
C SER A 171 -6.81 8.83 -7.12
N PHE A 172 -5.51 8.58 -7.33
CA PHE A 172 -4.45 9.47 -6.90
C PHE A 172 -3.26 9.42 -7.86
N HIS A 173 -2.34 10.38 -7.67
CA HIS A 173 -1.01 10.37 -8.26
C HIS A 173 0.06 10.25 -7.17
N PRO A 174 1.21 9.57 -7.38
CA PRO A 174 2.27 9.44 -6.39
C PRO A 174 2.72 10.76 -5.77
N TYR A 175 2.91 11.82 -6.57
CA TYR A 175 3.33 13.13 -6.09
C TYR A 175 2.38 13.76 -5.07
N GLU A 176 1.10 13.35 -5.04
CA GLU A 176 0.10 13.86 -4.09
C GLU A 176 0.40 13.41 -2.65
N TYR A 177 1.29 12.43 -2.49
CA TYR A 177 1.68 11.88 -1.18
C TYR A 177 3.19 12.01 -0.91
N GLY A 178 3.94 12.70 -1.77
CA GLY A 178 5.39 12.84 -1.62
C GLY A 178 5.82 13.48 -0.31
N GLY A 179 5.00 14.38 0.25
CA GLY A 179 5.26 15.03 1.53
C GLY A 179 5.19 14.10 2.76
N TYR A 180 4.82 12.84 2.59
CA TYR A 180 4.94 11.81 3.63
C TYR A 180 6.30 11.10 3.63
N ILE A 181 7.21 11.47 2.73
CA ILE A 181 8.57 10.96 2.69
C ILE A 181 9.50 12.00 3.32
N GLU A 182 10.30 11.58 4.29
CA GLU A 182 11.28 12.47 4.93
C GLU A 182 12.33 12.94 3.90
N PRO A 183 12.77 14.20 3.94
CA PRO A 183 13.76 14.74 3.00
C PRO A 183 15.05 13.92 2.91
N GLU A 184 15.51 13.34 4.02
CA GLU A 184 16.69 12.48 4.09
C GLU A 184 16.50 11.15 3.38
N GLN A 185 15.24 10.75 3.16
CA GLN A 185 14.83 9.53 2.47
C GLN A 185 14.25 9.83 1.08
N ALA A 186 14.40 11.04 0.55
CA ALA A 186 13.81 11.47 -0.72
C ALA A 186 14.08 10.50 -1.86
N GLU A 187 15.33 10.09 -2.03
CA GLU A 187 15.72 9.15 -3.09
C GLU A 187 15.17 7.74 -2.84
N HIS A 188 14.71 7.09 -3.92
CA HIS A 188 14.22 5.71 -3.81
C HIS A 188 15.38 4.73 -3.58
N PRO A 189 15.40 3.93 -2.50
CA PRO A 189 16.56 3.13 -2.10
C PRO A 189 16.97 2.07 -3.13
N LYS A 190 16.02 1.49 -3.87
CA LYS A 190 16.29 0.44 -4.86
C LYS A 190 16.40 0.99 -6.29
N TRP A 191 15.69 2.08 -6.63
CA TRP A 191 15.53 2.53 -8.01
C TRP A 191 15.58 4.06 -8.18
N PRO A 192 16.61 4.76 -7.69
CA PRO A 192 16.70 6.23 -7.76
C PRO A 192 16.73 6.76 -9.19
N ASP A 193 17.27 5.98 -10.16
CA ASP A 193 17.31 6.38 -11.56
C ASP A 193 15.94 6.38 -12.25
N TYR A 194 14.97 5.64 -11.72
CA TYR A 194 13.68 5.39 -12.36
C TYR A 194 12.50 6.02 -11.62
N ILE A 195 12.62 6.16 -10.32
CA ILE A 195 11.60 6.76 -9.45
C ILE A 195 12.13 8.11 -8.99
N ALA A 196 11.35 9.16 -9.21
CA ALA A 196 11.72 10.51 -8.80
C ALA A 196 11.83 10.61 -7.27
N PRO A 197 12.71 11.48 -6.73
CA PRO A 197 12.75 11.75 -5.31
C PRO A 197 11.36 12.10 -4.77
N MET A 198 11.07 11.70 -3.53
CA MET A 198 9.77 11.91 -2.88
C MET A 198 8.56 11.43 -3.71
N ASP A 199 8.77 10.42 -4.56
CA ASP A 199 7.76 9.92 -5.51
C ASP A 199 7.11 11.02 -6.37
N ALA A 200 7.86 12.08 -6.71
CA ALA A 200 7.41 13.29 -7.39
C ALA A 200 7.10 13.04 -8.88
N TYR A 201 6.21 12.11 -9.20
CA TYR A 201 5.83 11.78 -10.57
C TYR A 201 4.33 11.54 -10.75
N PRO A 202 3.76 11.91 -11.93
CA PRO A 202 2.38 11.61 -12.24
C PRO A 202 2.22 10.15 -12.69
N LYS A 203 1.30 9.42 -12.05
CA LYS A 203 0.84 8.08 -12.47
C LYS A 203 -0.57 7.90 -11.92
N LYS A 204 -1.60 8.09 -12.77
CA LYS A 204 -2.98 7.94 -12.29
C LYS A 204 -3.25 6.51 -11.86
N THR A 205 -3.44 6.33 -10.58
CA THR A 205 -3.68 5.08 -9.87
C THR A 205 -5.10 5.07 -9.33
N CYS A 206 -5.81 3.95 -9.45
CA CYS A 206 -7.20 3.79 -9.01
C CYS A 206 -7.26 2.78 -7.87
N LEU A 207 -8.15 3.04 -6.90
CA LEU A 207 -8.37 2.19 -5.73
C LEU A 207 -9.83 1.75 -5.65
N TRP A 208 -10.02 0.45 -5.41
CA TRP A 208 -11.28 -0.17 -5.01
C TRP A 208 -11.14 -0.62 -3.56
N THR A 209 -11.95 -0.08 -2.69
CA THR A 209 -11.76 -0.18 -1.23
C THR A 209 -12.93 -0.85 -0.54
N GLY A 210 -12.71 -1.30 0.70
CA GLY A 210 -13.74 -1.88 1.55
C GLY A 210 -13.28 -2.11 2.98
N GLY A 211 -14.13 -2.74 3.80
CA GLY A 211 -13.80 -3.08 5.18
C GLY A 211 -13.55 -1.89 6.11
N GLY A 212 -14.02 -0.68 5.75
CA GLY A 212 -13.77 0.52 6.54
C GLY A 212 -12.46 1.24 6.19
N PHE A 213 -11.88 0.99 5.00
CA PHE A 213 -10.71 1.74 4.51
C PHE A 213 -10.93 3.25 4.57
N VAL A 214 -9.96 3.96 5.11
CA VAL A 214 -9.93 5.42 5.14
C VAL A 214 -8.88 5.92 4.16
N MET A 215 -9.32 6.79 3.21
CA MET A 215 -8.38 7.43 2.28
C MET A 215 -7.62 8.53 3.01
N PRO A 216 -6.28 8.52 2.98
CA PRO A 216 -5.49 9.56 3.65
C PRO A 216 -5.61 10.91 2.95
N ASP A 217 -5.42 11.97 3.72
CA ASP A 217 -5.26 13.32 3.19
C ASP A 217 -4.00 13.42 2.34
N ILE A 218 -4.03 14.30 1.33
CA ILE A 218 -2.88 14.53 0.46
C ILE A 218 -1.85 15.42 1.15
N SER A 219 -0.55 15.15 0.89
CA SER A 219 0.57 16.03 1.20
C SER A 219 1.46 16.13 -0.05
N PRO A 220 1.07 17.01 -1.01
CA PRO A 220 1.65 17.00 -2.33
C PRO A 220 3.05 17.63 -2.36
N VAL A 221 3.87 17.13 -3.30
CA VAL A 221 5.12 17.74 -3.73
C VAL A 221 5.00 18.14 -5.19
N GLU A 222 5.85 19.08 -5.65
CA GLU A 222 5.88 19.47 -7.06
C GLU A 222 6.37 18.29 -7.91
N PRO A 223 5.59 17.80 -8.90
CA PRO A 223 6.02 16.71 -9.75
C PRO A 223 7.16 17.15 -10.69
N GLU A 224 8.07 16.21 -11.01
CA GLU A 224 9.08 16.47 -12.05
C GLU A 224 8.41 16.88 -13.37
N ALA A 225 8.97 17.89 -14.02
CA ALA A 225 8.45 18.40 -15.28
C ALA A 225 8.49 17.35 -16.40
N GLY A 226 7.41 17.24 -17.16
CA GLY A 226 7.31 16.36 -18.31
C GLY A 226 6.86 14.93 -17.97
N HIS A 227 7.40 13.95 -18.68
CA HIS A 227 7.08 12.54 -18.46
C HIS A 227 7.91 11.97 -17.30
N SER A 228 7.32 11.06 -16.52
CA SER A 228 8.02 10.39 -15.43
C SER A 228 9.30 9.69 -15.91
N ARG A 229 10.32 9.59 -15.04
CA ARG A 229 11.56 8.84 -15.31
C ARG A 229 11.27 7.42 -15.78
N GLN A 230 10.27 6.76 -15.19
CA GLN A 230 9.82 5.43 -15.60
C GLN A 230 9.31 5.39 -17.04
N HIS A 231 8.59 6.43 -17.51
CA HIS A 231 8.14 6.51 -18.88
C HIS A 231 9.30 6.68 -19.86
N LEU A 232 10.26 7.53 -19.51
CA LEU A 232 11.40 7.85 -20.36
C LEU A 232 12.45 6.73 -20.44
N LYS A 233 12.72 6.07 -19.30
CA LYS A 233 13.86 5.13 -19.17
C LYS A 233 13.46 3.66 -19.21
N LEU A 234 12.19 3.31 -18.97
CA LEU A 234 11.72 1.94 -18.95
C LEU A 234 10.93 1.61 -20.21
N GLY A 235 11.58 0.89 -21.12
CA GLY A 235 10.96 0.31 -22.31
C GLY A 235 10.69 -1.19 -22.14
N GLY A 236 9.81 -1.73 -23.01
CA GLY A 236 9.61 -3.17 -23.14
C GLY A 236 8.78 -3.82 -22.03
N ARG A 237 8.89 -5.15 -21.93
CA ARG A 237 8.06 -6.03 -21.09
C ARG A 237 8.89 -6.87 -20.12
N SER A 238 10.13 -6.46 -19.81
CA SER A 238 10.99 -7.21 -18.89
C SER A 238 10.38 -7.26 -17.48
N THR A 239 10.71 -8.30 -16.73
CA THR A 239 10.32 -8.44 -15.33
C THR A 239 10.80 -7.25 -14.52
N LYS A 240 12.04 -6.78 -14.73
CA LYS A 240 12.58 -5.56 -14.11
C LYS A 240 11.67 -4.34 -14.34
N THR A 241 11.26 -4.10 -15.61
CA THR A 241 10.36 -2.99 -15.94
C THR A 241 9.01 -3.10 -15.21
N LYS A 242 8.45 -4.30 -15.17
CA LYS A 242 7.18 -4.54 -14.45
C LYS A 242 7.33 -4.26 -12.97
N ASN A 243 8.37 -4.80 -12.33
CA ASN A 243 8.60 -4.65 -10.89
C ASN A 243 8.82 -3.20 -10.47
N ILE A 244 9.61 -2.41 -11.25
CA ILE A 244 9.78 -0.98 -10.97
C ILE A 244 8.45 -0.22 -11.12
N ARG A 245 7.67 -0.51 -12.18
CA ARG A 245 6.39 0.17 -12.43
C ARG A 245 5.28 -0.21 -11.46
N SER A 246 5.36 -1.39 -10.84
CA SER A 246 4.39 -1.87 -9.86
C SER A 246 4.76 -1.53 -8.41
N ALA A 247 5.96 -0.98 -8.17
CA ALA A 247 6.33 -0.54 -6.83
C ALA A 247 5.32 0.47 -6.29
N THR A 248 4.83 0.20 -5.09
CA THR A 248 3.94 1.11 -4.39
C THR A 248 4.68 2.40 -4.05
N PRO A 249 4.11 3.59 -4.33
CA PRO A 249 4.72 4.84 -3.90
C PRO A 249 4.87 4.87 -2.38
N ARG A 250 6.07 5.19 -1.90
CA ARG A 250 6.41 5.13 -0.46
C ARG A 250 5.61 6.14 0.35
N GLY A 251 5.42 7.35 -0.21
CA GLY A 251 4.61 8.36 0.44
C GLY A 251 3.16 7.92 0.61
N PHE A 252 2.57 7.28 -0.40
CA PHE A 252 1.23 6.72 -0.30
C PHE A 252 1.15 5.56 0.71
N ALA A 253 2.15 4.66 0.72
CA ALA A 253 2.20 3.57 1.70
C ALA A 253 2.23 4.11 3.15
N GLN A 254 3.04 5.14 3.41
CA GLN A 254 3.10 5.80 4.71
C GLN A 254 1.78 6.48 5.08
N ALA A 255 1.19 7.22 4.15
CA ALA A 255 -0.09 7.90 4.37
C ALA A 255 -1.22 6.92 4.70
N VAL A 256 -1.34 5.82 3.95
CA VAL A 256 -2.33 4.76 4.22
C VAL A 256 -2.14 4.15 5.61
N PHE A 257 -0.89 3.83 5.97
CA PHE A 257 -0.56 3.33 7.29
C PHE A 257 -1.02 4.29 8.40
N ASN A 258 -0.73 5.58 8.28
CA ASN A 258 -1.03 6.58 9.31
C ASN A 258 -2.51 6.62 9.69
N VAL A 259 -3.41 6.52 8.70
CA VAL A 259 -4.86 6.66 8.95
C VAL A 259 -5.62 5.33 9.09
N ASN A 260 -5.02 4.21 8.67
CA ASN A 260 -5.66 2.89 8.75
C ASN A 260 -5.07 2.00 9.86
N ASN A 261 -4.07 2.48 10.60
CA ASN A 261 -3.52 1.77 11.75
C ASN A 261 -4.43 1.92 12.97
N ALA A 262 -5.29 0.93 13.23
CA ALA A 262 -6.24 0.93 14.35
C ALA A 262 -5.56 1.05 15.73
N THR A 263 -4.30 0.61 15.85
CA THR A 263 -3.53 0.75 17.08
C THR A 263 -3.26 2.22 17.40
N MET A 264 -2.93 3.02 16.39
CA MET A 264 -2.76 4.46 16.54
C MET A 264 -4.07 5.14 16.94
N GLN A 265 -5.18 4.78 16.29
CA GLN A 265 -6.49 5.33 16.60
C GLN A 265 -6.99 4.98 18.02
N SER A 266 -6.67 3.77 18.52
CA SER A 266 -7.08 3.34 19.87
C SER A 266 -6.20 3.94 20.96
N LEU A 267 -4.91 4.15 20.71
CA LEU A 267 -3.98 4.77 21.66
C LEU A 267 -4.14 6.30 21.68
N TYR A 268 -4.60 6.89 20.58
CA TYR A 268 -4.76 8.32 20.39
C TYR A 268 -6.06 8.60 19.63
N PRO A 269 -7.22 8.64 20.35
CA PRO A 269 -8.49 9.00 19.73
C PRO A 269 -8.51 10.49 19.38
N ILE A 270 -7.85 10.85 18.28
CA ILE A 270 -7.93 12.18 17.68
C ILE A 270 -9.25 12.23 16.91
N HIS A 271 -10.25 12.92 17.45
CA HIS A 271 -11.56 13.01 16.84
C HIS A 271 -11.63 14.05 15.71
N SER A 272 -10.66 14.99 15.61
CA SER A 272 -10.55 15.95 14.50
C SER A 272 -9.26 16.79 14.56
N VAL A 273 -8.90 17.43 13.44
CA VAL A 273 -7.83 18.46 13.38
C VAL A 273 -8.09 19.61 14.36
N SER A 274 -9.36 19.92 14.64
CA SER A 274 -9.76 20.93 15.63
C SER A 274 -9.35 20.56 17.07
N ASP A 275 -9.15 19.30 17.39
CA ASP A 275 -8.70 18.88 18.72
C ASP A 275 -7.19 19.11 18.89
N ILE A 276 -6.43 19.01 17.78
CA ILE A 276 -5.01 19.37 17.73
C ILE A 276 -4.85 20.89 17.94
N GLU A 277 -5.64 21.69 17.22
CA GLU A 277 -5.61 23.16 17.33
C GLU A 277 -6.02 23.66 18.72
N ARG A 278 -7.02 23.06 19.37
CA ARG A 278 -7.40 23.40 20.74
C ARG A 278 -6.32 23.04 21.76
N ALA A 279 -5.61 21.92 21.58
CA ALA A 279 -4.51 21.53 22.44
C ALA A 279 -3.30 22.46 22.31
N THR A 280 -3.11 23.11 21.16
CA THR A 280 -2.05 24.12 20.95
C THR A 280 -2.41 25.47 21.54
N THR A 281 -3.65 25.94 21.40
CA THR A 281 -4.10 27.27 21.83
C THR A 281 -4.16 27.41 23.37
N ASN A 282 -4.54 26.35 24.09
CA ASN A 282 -4.62 26.36 25.56
C ASN A 282 -3.26 26.35 26.28
N ARG A 283 -2.11 26.31 25.56
CA ARG A 283 -0.76 26.34 26.16
C ARG A 283 -0.01 27.66 25.96
N GLU A 284 -0.55 28.56 25.17
CA GLU A 284 -0.01 29.92 25.06
C GLU A 284 -0.54 30.89 26.14
N GLU A 285 -1.51 30.43 26.97
CA GLU A 285 -2.10 31.23 28.07
C GLU A 285 -1.62 30.81 29.46
N ILE A 286 -0.57 30.00 29.60
CA ILE A 286 0.08 29.68 30.88
C ILE A 286 1.57 30.08 30.71
#